data_d96c5ff12860ded461629df666a3ada5
#
_entry.id   d96c5ff12860ded461629df666a3ada5
#
_cell.length_a   1.000
_cell.length_b   1.000
_cell.length_c   1.000
_cell.angle_alpha   90.00
_cell.angle_beta   90.00
_cell.angle_gamma   90.00
#
_symmetry.space_group_name_H-M   'P 1'
#
loop_
_entity.id
_entity.type
_entity.pdbx_description
1 polymer ?
#
loop_
_entity_poly.entity_id
_entity_poly.type
_entity_poly.pdbx_seq_one_letter_code
_entity_poly.pdbx_strand_id
1 'polypeptide(L)'
;AANGEEGAEVIRRLSPDIIVTDLKMPRMDGVEMIAKLREQGNRAKFIILTAYGDFKYAQSAVKLGVSDYLLKPLKDGDLEQAVTRIIDQLEEGDRLRQKEEEETPIFRFNADRKAKNKYVEQAIKQIREHYKEDINISTVAEQLQISEGYLSRVFKKETDYTFTTYLSYY
;
A
#
# COMPACT_ATOMS: atom_id res chain seq x y z
N ALA A 1 14.70 -14.13 18.03
CA ALA A 1 13.77 -15.24 18.21
C ALA A 1 14.53 -16.56 18.07
N ALA A 2 14.23 -17.54 18.89
CA ALA A 2 14.91 -18.82 18.88
C ALA A 2 14.25 -19.84 17.91
N ASN A 3 13.05 -19.56 17.45
CA ASN A 3 12.28 -20.40 16.52
C ASN A 3 11.26 -19.57 15.74
N GLY A 4 10.61 -20.20 14.73
CA GLY A 4 9.65 -19.49 13.88
C GLY A 4 8.35 -19.07 14.56
N GLU A 5 7.90 -19.78 15.60
CA GLU A 5 6.70 -19.39 16.36
C GLU A 5 6.94 -18.09 17.12
N GLU A 6 8.03 -18.03 17.87
CA GLU A 6 8.45 -16.82 18.58
C GLU A 6 8.76 -15.69 17.61
N GLY A 7 9.40 -16.00 16.46
CA GLY A 7 9.63 -15.05 15.37
C GLY A 7 8.35 -14.41 14.88
N ALA A 8 7.32 -15.20 14.59
CA ALA A 8 6.03 -14.71 14.12
C ALA A 8 5.33 -13.81 15.17
N GLU A 9 5.46 -14.10 16.48
CA GLU A 9 4.92 -13.24 17.53
C GLU A 9 5.62 -11.89 17.61
N VAL A 10 6.96 -11.89 17.54
CA VAL A 10 7.77 -10.67 17.52
C VAL A 10 7.45 -9.82 16.30
N ILE A 11 7.33 -10.43 15.12
CA ILE A 11 6.99 -9.75 13.88
C ILE A 11 5.60 -9.10 13.97
N ARG A 12 4.59 -9.78 14.51
CA ARG A 12 3.26 -9.21 14.72
C ARG A 12 3.26 -8.01 15.67
N ARG A 13 4.06 -8.08 16.73
CA ARG A 13 4.15 -7.02 17.74
C ARG A 13 4.88 -5.78 17.24
N LEU A 14 5.99 -5.98 16.50
CA LEU A 14 6.87 -4.90 16.09
C LEU A 14 6.54 -4.35 14.69
N SER A 15 5.81 -5.12 13.88
CA SER A 15 5.47 -4.79 12.47
C SER A 15 6.68 -4.26 11.67
N PRO A 16 7.81 -4.99 11.64
CA PRO A 16 9.00 -4.52 10.94
C PRO A 16 8.81 -4.56 9.43
N ASP A 17 9.47 -3.65 8.69
CA ASP A 17 9.46 -3.61 7.23
C ASP A 17 10.39 -4.67 6.63
N ILE A 18 11.51 -4.97 7.29
CA ILE A 18 12.51 -5.94 6.83
C ILE A 18 12.75 -6.98 7.92
N ILE A 19 12.76 -8.25 7.54
CA ILE A 19 12.97 -9.38 8.42
C ILE A 19 14.08 -10.26 7.86
N VAL A 20 15.09 -10.53 8.68
CA VAL A 20 16.14 -11.51 8.37
C VAL A 20 15.88 -12.75 9.21
N THR A 21 15.76 -13.89 8.57
CA THR A 21 15.47 -15.16 9.26
C THR A 21 16.34 -16.29 8.75
N ASP A 22 16.64 -17.23 9.62
CA ASP A 22 17.21 -18.52 9.19
C ASP A 22 16.13 -19.35 8.50
N LEU A 23 16.56 -20.16 7.55
CA LEU A 23 15.68 -21.15 6.94
C LEU A 23 15.33 -22.26 7.91
N LYS A 24 16.36 -22.85 8.54
CA LYS A 24 16.19 -23.98 9.45
C LYS A 24 16.13 -23.51 10.92
N MET A 25 14.95 -23.59 11.48
CA MET A 25 14.71 -23.30 12.88
C MET A 25 13.92 -24.45 13.52
N PRO A 26 14.07 -24.70 14.84
CA PRO A 26 13.26 -25.69 15.54
C PRO A 26 11.79 -25.28 15.60
N ARG A 27 10.89 -26.27 15.73
CA ARG A 27 9.42 -26.17 15.83
C ARG A 27 8.74 -25.69 14.56
N MET A 28 9.09 -24.50 14.09
CA MET A 28 8.59 -23.89 12.86
C MET A 28 9.77 -23.33 12.07
N ASP A 29 9.93 -23.78 10.84
CA ASP A 29 11.00 -23.28 9.97
C ASP A 29 10.70 -21.90 9.38
N GLY A 30 11.70 -21.29 8.72
CA GLY A 30 11.55 -19.94 8.17
C GLY A 30 10.50 -19.86 7.05
N VAL A 31 10.35 -20.92 6.25
CA VAL A 31 9.37 -20.97 5.15
C VAL A 31 7.96 -21.07 5.71
N GLU A 32 7.73 -21.95 6.69
CA GLU A 32 6.44 -22.11 7.36
C GLU A 32 6.03 -20.81 8.08
N MET A 33 6.99 -20.15 8.75
CA MET A 33 6.75 -18.86 9.40
C MET A 33 6.31 -17.79 8.38
N ILE A 34 7.02 -17.68 7.26
CA ILE A 34 6.70 -16.71 6.20
C ILE A 34 5.32 -17.02 5.61
N ALA A 35 5.01 -18.28 5.29
CA ALA A 35 3.72 -18.68 4.74
C ALA A 35 2.58 -18.23 5.66
N LYS A 36 2.67 -18.55 6.96
CA LYS A 36 1.68 -18.17 7.98
C LYS A 36 1.52 -16.66 8.10
N LEU A 37 2.60 -15.90 8.04
CA LEU A 37 2.55 -14.42 8.07
C LEU A 37 1.92 -13.85 6.80
N ARG A 38 2.21 -14.42 5.62
CA ARG A 38 1.59 -14.01 4.34
C ARG A 38 0.08 -14.28 4.33
N GLU A 39 -0.39 -15.41 4.83
CA GLU A 39 -1.82 -15.71 5.00
C GLU A 39 -2.53 -14.70 5.91
N GLN A 40 -1.81 -14.11 6.87
CA GLN A 40 -2.29 -13.06 7.77
C GLN A 40 -2.18 -11.63 7.17
N GLY A 41 -1.78 -11.51 5.89
CA GLY A 41 -1.67 -10.23 5.19
C GLY A 41 -0.37 -9.46 5.50
N ASN A 42 0.61 -10.06 6.16
CA ASN A 42 1.91 -9.41 6.40
C ASN A 42 2.64 -9.17 5.08
N ARG A 43 3.12 -7.93 4.86
CA ARG A 43 3.79 -7.49 3.62
C ARG A 43 5.29 -7.20 3.82
N ALA A 44 5.84 -7.47 4.98
CA ALA A 44 7.26 -7.27 5.26
C ALA A 44 8.15 -7.93 4.22
N LYS A 45 9.31 -7.37 4.00
CA LYS A 45 10.35 -7.91 3.13
C LYS A 45 11.17 -8.94 3.90
N PHE A 46 11.33 -10.13 3.33
CA PHE A 46 12.07 -11.21 3.99
C PHE A 46 13.40 -11.47 3.28
N ILE A 47 14.47 -11.57 4.07
CA ILE A 47 15.78 -12.10 3.66
C ILE A 47 15.95 -13.43 4.39
N ILE A 48 16.15 -14.51 3.63
CA ILE A 48 16.38 -15.84 4.21
C ILE A 48 17.88 -16.13 4.25
N LEU A 49 18.35 -16.60 5.40
CA LEU A 49 19.69 -17.17 5.55
C LEU A 49 19.60 -18.69 5.35
N THR A 50 20.42 -19.25 4.47
CA THR A 50 20.36 -20.69 4.11
C THR A 50 21.75 -21.32 4.09
N ALA A 51 21.84 -22.62 4.38
CA ALA A 51 23.05 -23.39 4.20
C ALA A 51 23.12 -24.00 2.80
N TYR A 52 24.33 -24.37 2.38
CA TYR A 52 24.56 -25.05 1.11
C TYR A 52 23.76 -26.37 1.04
N GLY A 53 22.95 -26.55 0.00
CA GLY A 53 22.12 -27.77 -0.19
C GLY A 53 20.63 -27.60 0.04
N ASP A 54 20.18 -26.47 0.55
CA ASP A 54 18.75 -26.21 0.82
C ASP A 54 17.99 -25.62 -0.39
N PHE A 55 18.47 -25.88 -1.62
CA PHE A 55 17.92 -25.30 -2.86
C PHE A 55 16.41 -25.55 -3.06
N LYS A 56 15.89 -26.71 -2.64
CA LYS A 56 14.45 -27.02 -2.72
C LYS A 56 13.62 -26.07 -1.86
N TYR A 57 14.14 -25.67 -0.71
CA TYR A 57 13.48 -24.71 0.17
C TYR A 57 13.55 -23.28 -0.36
N ALA A 58 14.68 -22.90 -0.99
CA ALA A 58 14.82 -21.61 -1.65
C ALA A 58 13.76 -21.43 -2.77
N GLN A 59 13.44 -22.48 -3.52
CA GLN A 59 12.40 -22.45 -4.55
C GLN A 59 10.99 -22.24 -3.95
N SER A 60 10.71 -22.82 -2.80
CA SER A 60 9.45 -22.60 -2.07
C SER A 60 9.36 -21.17 -1.52
N ALA A 61 10.46 -20.62 -1.03
CA ALA A 61 10.57 -19.27 -0.55
C ALA A 61 10.29 -18.23 -1.66
N VAL A 62 10.76 -18.44 -2.88
CA VAL A 62 10.46 -17.58 -4.04
C VAL A 62 8.96 -17.48 -4.28
N LYS A 63 8.20 -18.56 -4.15
CA LYS A 63 6.73 -18.54 -4.28
C LYS A 63 6.02 -17.73 -3.21
N LEU A 64 6.64 -17.54 -2.06
CA LEU A 64 6.13 -16.73 -0.95
C LEU A 64 6.53 -15.24 -1.03
N GLY A 65 7.18 -14.82 -2.12
CA GLY A 65 7.57 -13.44 -2.34
C GLY A 65 8.66 -12.97 -1.37
N VAL A 66 9.68 -13.82 -1.13
CA VAL A 66 10.88 -13.42 -0.37
C VAL A 66 11.69 -12.43 -1.21
N SER A 67 12.25 -11.44 -0.57
CA SER A 67 12.99 -10.37 -1.26
C SER A 67 14.40 -10.78 -1.63
N ASP A 68 15.05 -11.58 -0.78
CA ASP A 68 16.40 -12.08 -1.06
C ASP A 68 16.71 -13.35 -0.24
N TYR A 69 17.76 -14.07 -0.62
CA TYR A 69 18.31 -15.18 0.15
C TYR A 69 19.83 -15.12 0.14
N LEU A 70 20.45 -15.36 1.29
CA LEU A 70 21.89 -15.30 1.47
C LEU A 70 22.41 -16.66 1.93
N LEU A 71 23.51 -17.08 1.34
CA LEU A 71 24.15 -18.36 1.63
C LEU A 71 25.10 -18.23 2.82
N LYS A 72 24.99 -19.11 3.79
CA LYS A 72 25.95 -19.23 4.89
C LYS A 72 27.20 -20.02 4.46
N PRO A 73 28.42 -19.63 4.91
CA PRO A 73 28.74 -18.46 5.75
C PRO A 73 28.60 -17.16 4.97
N LEU A 74 28.03 -16.11 5.60
CA LEU A 74 27.92 -14.79 5.01
C LEU A 74 29.32 -14.20 4.82
N LYS A 75 29.55 -13.54 3.69
CA LYS A 75 30.74 -12.71 3.48
C LYS A 75 30.47 -11.30 4.00
N ASP A 76 31.54 -10.58 4.30
CA ASP A 76 31.46 -9.18 4.70
C ASP A 76 30.73 -8.36 3.64
N GLY A 77 29.69 -7.65 4.05
CA GLY A 77 28.87 -6.81 3.18
C GLY A 77 27.67 -7.50 2.50
N ASP A 78 27.55 -8.83 2.52
CA ASP A 78 26.42 -9.53 1.85
C ASP A 78 25.05 -9.09 2.42
N LEU A 79 24.95 -9.02 3.74
CA LEU A 79 23.71 -8.65 4.41
C LEU A 79 23.40 -7.16 4.21
N GLU A 80 24.40 -6.29 4.35
CA GLU A 80 24.26 -4.85 4.15
C GLU A 80 23.78 -4.53 2.74
N GLN A 81 24.37 -5.18 1.73
CA GLN A 81 23.96 -4.99 0.33
C GLN A 81 22.51 -5.47 0.09
N ALA A 82 22.12 -6.61 0.65
CA ALA A 82 20.76 -7.12 0.52
C ALA A 82 19.75 -6.17 1.19
N VAL A 83 20.05 -5.68 2.38
CA VAL A 83 19.20 -4.72 3.11
C VAL A 83 19.11 -3.40 2.35
N THR A 84 20.23 -2.86 1.86
CA THR A 84 20.26 -1.60 1.09
C THR A 84 19.37 -1.70 -0.16
N ARG A 85 19.52 -2.78 -0.96
CA ARG A 85 18.63 -3.00 -2.12
C ARG A 85 17.15 -2.99 -1.77
N ILE A 86 16.78 -3.58 -0.63
CA ILE A 86 15.39 -3.62 -0.19
C ILE A 86 14.91 -2.24 0.26
N ILE A 87 15.76 -1.48 0.95
CA ILE A 87 15.44 -0.09 1.36
C ILE A 87 15.19 0.77 0.12
N ASP A 88 16.09 0.72 -0.86
CA ASP A 88 15.95 1.46 -2.13
C ASP A 88 14.63 1.13 -2.84
N GLN A 89 14.24 -0.16 -2.88
CA GLN A 89 12.96 -0.59 -3.46
C GLN A 89 11.74 -0.09 -2.68
N LEU A 90 11.81 -0.04 -1.35
CA LEU A 90 10.73 0.48 -0.51
C LEU A 90 10.58 2.00 -0.71
N GLU A 91 11.70 2.74 -0.70
CA GLU A 91 11.70 4.18 -0.93
C GLU A 91 11.22 4.56 -2.34
N GLU A 92 11.62 3.80 -3.37
CA GLU A 92 11.15 4.02 -4.73
C GLU A 92 9.65 3.73 -4.86
N GLY A 93 9.17 2.67 -4.24
CA GLY A 93 7.74 2.35 -4.17
C GLY A 93 6.93 3.44 -3.48
N ASP A 94 7.43 4.01 -2.40
CA ASP A 94 6.79 5.10 -1.69
C ASP A 94 6.85 6.42 -2.48
N ARG A 95 7.96 6.71 -3.18
CA ARG A 95 8.06 7.87 -4.09
C ARG A 95 7.10 7.77 -5.27
N LEU A 96 6.92 6.56 -5.83
CA LEU A 96 5.97 6.35 -6.91
C LEU A 96 4.53 6.52 -6.42
N ARG A 97 4.18 6.00 -5.25
CA ARG A 97 2.86 6.21 -4.63
C ARG A 97 2.60 7.69 -4.32
N GLN A 98 3.58 8.39 -3.75
CA GLN A 98 3.47 9.83 -3.50
C GLN A 98 3.31 10.62 -4.79
N LYS A 99 4.02 10.25 -5.87
CA LYS A 99 3.83 10.87 -7.19
C LYS A 99 2.46 10.56 -7.79
N GLU A 100 1.97 9.33 -7.69
CA GLU A 100 0.62 8.96 -8.12
C GLU A 100 -0.45 9.70 -7.31
N GLU A 101 -0.25 9.88 -6.02
CA GLU A 101 -1.12 10.68 -5.15
C GLU A 101 -1.03 12.18 -5.46
N GLU A 102 0.15 12.71 -5.77
CA GLU A 102 0.36 14.11 -6.18
C GLU A 102 -0.11 14.39 -7.62
N GLU A 103 -0.04 13.41 -8.53
CA GLU A 103 -0.46 13.52 -9.93
C GLU A 103 -1.95 13.26 -10.13
N THR A 104 -2.68 12.69 -9.16
CA THR A 104 -4.14 12.67 -9.25
C THR A 104 -4.68 14.09 -9.13
N PRO A 105 -5.37 14.58 -10.16
CA PRO A 105 -5.86 15.97 -10.20
C PRO A 105 -6.78 16.34 -9.03
N ILE A 106 -7.41 15.34 -8.42
CA ILE A 106 -8.27 15.47 -7.24
C ILE A 106 -7.47 15.74 -5.97
N PHE A 107 -6.29 15.16 -5.84
CA PHE A 107 -5.42 15.42 -4.67
C PHE A 107 -4.95 16.87 -4.66
N ARG A 108 -4.59 17.44 -5.80
CA ARG A 108 -4.27 18.88 -5.93
C ARG A 108 -5.44 19.78 -5.55
N PHE A 109 -6.67 19.39 -5.90
CA PHE A 109 -7.85 20.17 -5.52
C PHE A 109 -8.11 20.12 -4.01
N ASN A 110 -7.84 18.98 -3.37
CA ASN A 110 -8.08 18.75 -1.95
C ASN A 110 -7.01 19.34 -1.02
N ALA A 111 -5.77 19.49 -1.48
CA ALA A 111 -4.66 20.00 -0.66
C ALA A 111 -4.66 21.54 -0.59
N ASP A 112 -5.00 22.25 -1.68
CA ASP A 112 -4.73 23.68 -1.83
C ASP A 112 -5.96 24.59 -2.01
N ARG A 113 -7.17 24.08 -2.26
CA ARG A 113 -8.34 24.92 -2.54
C ARG A 113 -9.59 24.49 -1.75
N LYS A 114 -10.00 25.29 -0.79
CA LYS A 114 -11.41 25.36 -0.41
C LYS A 114 -12.21 25.81 -1.64
N ALA A 115 -13.23 25.04 -2.04
CA ALA A 115 -14.13 25.46 -3.08
C ALA A 115 -14.69 26.85 -2.72
N LYS A 116 -14.58 27.80 -3.63
CA LYS A 116 -15.12 29.16 -3.41
C LYS A 116 -16.64 29.16 -3.42
N ASN A 117 -17.25 28.19 -4.14
CA ASN A 117 -18.68 28.03 -4.21
C ASN A 117 -19.16 27.00 -3.20
N LYS A 118 -20.04 27.41 -2.27
CA LYS A 118 -20.60 26.57 -1.22
C LYS A 118 -21.28 25.28 -1.74
N TYR A 119 -21.88 25.34 -2.93
CA TYR A 119 -22.54 24.17 -3.52
C TYR A 119 -21.52 23.14 -4.05
N VAL A 120 -20.39 23.60 -4.58
CA VAL A 120 -19.28 22.72 -4.98
C VAL A 120 -18.66 22.06 -3.77
N GLU A 121 -18.45 22.80 -2.68
CA GLU A 121 -17.94 22.26 -1.42
C GLU A 121 -18.86 21.17 -0.86
N GLN A 122 -20.17 21.43 -0.84
CA GLN A 122 -21.16 20.45 -0.38
C GLN A 122 -21.25 19.23 -1.31
N ALA A 123 -21.16 19.41 -2.62
CA ALA A 123 -21.14 18.31 -3.58
C ALA A 123 -19.90 17.41 -3.39
N ILE A 124 -18.72 18.00 -3.20
CA ILE A 124 -17.50 17.24 -2.90
C ILE A 124 -17.61 16.48 -1.59
N LYS A 125 -18.21 17.09 -0.55
CA LYS A 125 -18.45 16.42 0.71
C LYS A 125 -19.37 15.20 0.54
N GLN A 126 -20.46 15.32 -0.21
CA GLN A 126 -21.36 14.21 -0.51
C GLN A 126 -20.67 13.09 -1.30
N ILE A 127 -19.85 13.42 -2.30
CA ILE A 127 -19.05 12.42 -3.00
C ILE A 127 -18.18 11.63 -2.01
N ARG A 128 -17.48 12.30 -1.10
CA ARG A 128 -16.59 11.65 -0.11
C ARG A 128 -17.32 10.74 0.85
N GLU A 129 -18.52 11.14 1.27
CA GLU A 129 -19.31 10.40 2.26
C GLU A 129 -20.07 9.22 1.63
N HIS A 130 -20.45 9.33 0.33
CA HIS A 130 -21.37 8.40 -0.33
C HIS A 130 -20.85 7.78 -1.63
N TYR A 131 -19.53 7.87 -1.95
CA TYR A 131 -18.98 7.36 -3.21
C TYR A 131 -19.23 5.86 -3.47
N LYS A 132 -19.52 5.07 -2.43
CA LYS A 132 -19.86 3.65 -2.53
C LYS A 132 -21.33 3.40 -2.84
N GLU A 133 -22.15 4.44 -2.81
CA GLU A 133 -23.58 4.41 -3.09
C GLU A 133 -23.83 4.90 -4.53
N ASP A 134 -25.07 4.73 -5.02
CA ASP A 134 -25.45 5.20 -6.36
C ASP A 134 -25.74 6.72 -6.33
N ILE A 135 -24.65 7.51 -6.20
CA ILE A 135 -24.71 8.97 -6.17
C ILE A 135 -24.54 9.55 -7.58
N ASN A 136 -25.37 10.50 -7.93
CA ASN A 136 -25.29 11.22 -9.21
C ASN A 136 -25.54 12.71 -9.03
N ILE A 137 -25.23 13.50 -10.06
CA ILE A 137 -25.32 14.96 -10.01
C ILE A 137 -26.75 15.46 -9.81
N SER A 138 -27.74 14.75 -10.35
CA SER A 138 -29.17 15.11 -10.24
C SER A 138 -29.64 15.01 -8.79
N THR A 139 -29.33 13.90 -8.10
CA THR A 139 -29.67 13.70 -6.68
C THR A 139 -28.99 14.73 -5.77
N VAL A 140 -27.74 15.05 -6.04
CA VAL A 140 -27.00 16.07 -5.30
C VAL A 140 -27.57 17.48 -5.54
N ALA A 141 -27.91 17.82 -6.77
CA ALA A 141 -28.50 19.12 -7.11
C ALA A 141 -29.88 19.30 -6.44
N GLU A 142 -30.70 18.24 -6.42
CA GLU A 142 -32.01 18.24 -5.75
C GLU A 142 -31.87 18.46 -4.23
N GLN A 143 -30.95 17.77 -3.58
CA GLN A 143 -30.66 17.96 -2.14
C GLN A 143 -30.17 19.36 -1.82
N LEU A 144 -29.39 19.96 -2.74
CA LEU A 144 -28.89 21.32 -2.62
C LEU A 144 -29.90 22.40 -3.04
N GLN A 145 -31.10 22.00 -3.50
CA GLN A 145 -32.17 22.86 -4.01
C GLN A 145 -31.71 23.83 -5.13
N ILE A 146 -30.91 23.31 -6.06
CA ILE A 146 -30.41 24.03 -7.24
C ILE A 146 -30.63 23.21 -8.50
N SER A 147 -30.53 23.85 -9.67
CA SER A 147 -30.63 23.10 -10.93
C SER A 147 -29.36 22.30 -11.20
N GLU A 148 -29.53 21.09 -11.76
CA GLU A 148 -28.40 20.24 -12.20
C GLU A 148 -27.43 20.98 -13.14
N GLY A 149 -27.98 21.73 -14.11
CA GLY A 149 -27.17 22.51 -15.06
C GLY A 149 -26.35 23.61 -14.39
N TYR A 150 -26.85 24.21 -13.29
CA TYR A 150 -26.06 25.15 -12.50
C TYR A 150 -24.93 24.45 -11.77
N LEU A 151 -25.25 23.36 -11.04
CA LEU A 151 -24.25 22.57 -10.31
C LEU A 151 -23.18 22.06 -11.26
N SER A 152 -23.54 21.47 -12.39
CA SER A 152 -22.59 20.97 -13.41
C SER A 152 -21.61 22.04 -13.88
N ARG A 153 -22.09 23.24 -14.16
CA ARG A 153 -21.26 24.36 -14.61
C ARG A 153 -20.28 24.83 -13.54
N VAL A 154 -20.76 25.09 -12.32
CA VAL A 154 -19.89 25.61 -11.24
C VAL A 154 -18.93 24.54 -10.75
N PHE A 155 -19.34 23.28 -10.73
CA PHE A 155 -18.50 22.16 -10.35
C PHE A 155 -17.35 21.99 -11.35
N LYS A 156 -17.64 21.96 -12.67
CA LYS A 156 -16.61 21.88 -13.70
C LYS A 156 -15.70 23.11 -13.70
N LYS A 157 -16.24 24.32 -13.48
CA LYS A 157 -15.46 25.56 -13.43
C LYS A 157 -14.46 25.60 -12.27
N GLU A 158 -14.80 25.02 -11.13
CA GLU A 158 -13.96 25.04 -9.93
C GLU A 158 -13.04 23.84 -9.81
N THR A 159 -13.49 22.67 -10.27
CA THR A 159 -12.72 21.42 -10.13
C THR A 159 -11.97 21.04 -11.40
N ASP A 160 -12.27 21.68 -12.56
CA ASP A 160 -11.83 21.33 -13.90
C ASP A 160 -12.37 19.97 -14.39
N TYR A 161 -13.21 19.26 -13.61
CA TYR A 161 -13.77 17.96 -13.91
C TYR A 161 -15.30 17.99 -13.96
N THR A 162 -15.90 17.06 -14.72
CA THR A 162 -17.33 16.79 -14.57
C THR A 162 -17.56 16.06 -13.23
N PHE A 163 -18.78 16.14 -12.71
CA PHE A 163 -19.16 15.43 -11.47
C PHE A 163 -18.90 13.92 -11.58
N THR A 164 -19.28 13.31 -12.69
CA THR A 164 -19.08 11.87 -12.95
C THR A 164 -17.60 11.51 -13.02
N THR A 165 -16.81 12.31 -13.71
CA THR A 165 -15.35 12.10 -13.77
C THR A 165 -14.73 12.24 -12.38
N TYR A 166 -15.15 13.24 -11.61
CA TYR A 166 -14.66 13.45 -10.25
C TYR A 166 -15.03 12.28 -9.32
N LEU A 167 -16.27 11.76 -9.42
CA LEU A 167 -16.74 10.60 -8.68
C LEU A 167 -15.96 9.32 -9.02
N SER A 168 -15.59 9.11 -10.28
CA SER A 168 -14.87 7.91 -10.71
C SER A 168 -13.45 7.76 -10.13
N TYR A 169 -12.94 8.79 -9.48
CA TYR A 169 -11.64 8.77 -8.82
C TYR A 169 -11.72 8.40 -7.32
N TYR A 170 -12.94 8.23 -6.76
CA TYR A 170 -13.17 7.76 -5.40
C TYR A 170 -13.53 6.28 -5.37
#